data_b96b30d009f928a54344eafa971d002e
#
_entry.id   b96b30d009f928a54344eafa971d002e
#
_cell.length_a   1.000
_cell.length_b   1.000
_cell.length_c   1.000
_cell.angle_alpha   90.00
_cell.angle_beta   90.00
_cell.angle_gamma   90.00
#
_symmetry.space_group_name_H-M   'P 1'
#
loop_
_entity.id
_entity.type
_entity.pdbx_description
1 polymer ?
#
loop_
_entity_poly.entity_id
_entity_poly.type
_entity_poly.pdbx_seq_one_letter_code
_entity_poly.pdbx_strand_id
1 'polypeptide(L)'
;MALLDTTIVTVALPTIRTGLHASPAALEWVVSAYALAYGLTLIPAGRAGDRFGHKPLFLIGLTIFTLASAACGLSQSRGEIVAARAIQGIGAGIFYPAIAATIQLSFTGSQRSKAFSALGATIGVSIALGPVLGGLIIAGAGTHAGWRWVFLVNLFIGAAALPLAAWQLPRARSRIRRQFDPLGLCLLSAGLLLMLIPLVEGEQAGWPAWCYACFGGCVVAFALLAWWEVRAERRGEDPLLKPSLLAQPSFSAGAIFAVVYFAGFTSVFFTISILWQEGLARSALMTGLVVVPFSFGSLVSAAISDKLSARMGRMVLVTAARWWESGSPWRLRWFT
;
A
#
# COMPACT_ATOMS: atom_id res chain seq x y z
N MET A 1 -6.09 -1.98 -9.38
CA MET A 1 -4.78 -2.59 -9.67
C MET A 1 -3.84 -2.53 -8.48
N ALA A 2 -3.31 -1.38 -8.02
CA ALA A 2 -2.29 -1.32 -6.97
C ALA A 2 -2.66 -2.08 -5.67
N LEU A 3 -3.87 -1.92 -5.17
CA LEU A 3 -4.35 -2.60 -3.97
C LEU A 3 -4.68 -4.08 -4.19
N LEU A 4 -5.20 -4.42 -5.35
CA LEU A 4 -5.40 -5.81 -5.75
C LEU A 4 -4.05 -6.52 -5.83
N ASP A 5 -3.04 -5.89 -6.45
CA ASP A 5 -1.68 -6.42 -6.54
C ASP A 5 -1.08 -6.68 -5.15
N THR A 6 -1.24 -5.77 -4.20
CA THR A 6 -0.75 -5.96 -2.83
C THR A 6 -1.34 -7.20 -2.16
N THR A 7 -2.64 -7.42 -2.31
CA THR A 7 -3.33 -8.54 -1.65
C THR A 7 -3.21 -9.86 -2.41
N ILE A 8 -3.14 -9.84 -3.73
CA ILE A 8 -2.96 -11.05 -4.53
C ILE A 8 -1.55 -11.65 -4.34
N VAL A 9 -0.53 -10.81 -4.19
CA VAL A 9 0.86 -11.23 -3.98
C VAL A 9 1.05 -11.94 -2.65
N THR A 10 0.34 -11.55 -1.58
CA THR A 10 0.46 -12.22 -0.28
C THR A 10 0.08 -13.70 -0.34
N VAL A 11 -0.91 -14.07 -1.17
CA VAL A 11 -1.30 -15.46 -1.41
C VAL A 11 -0.27 -16.22 -2.26
N ALA A 12 0.49 -15.50 -3.09
CA ALA A 12 1.50 -16.09 -3.96
C ALA A 12 2.87 -16.29 -3.26
N LEU A 13 3.10 -15.72 -2.07
CA LEU A 13 4.40 -15.79 -1.39
C LEU A 13 4.94 -17.22 -1.23
N PRO A 14 4.17 -18.23 -0.78
CA PRO A 14 4.67 -19.59 -0.65
C PRO A 14 5.09 -20.20 -2.01
N THR A 15 4.36 -19.90 -3.08
CA THR A 15 4.70 -20.39 -4.42
C THR A 15 5.89 -19.63 -5.04
N ILE A 16 6.09 -18.35 -4.71
CA ILE A 16 7.31 -17.61 -5.05
C ILE A 16 8.51 -18.22 -4.30
N ARG A 17 8.33 -18.56 -3.01
CA ARG A 17 9.38 -19.21 -2.22
C ARG A 17 9.89 -20.48 -2.87
N THR A 18 9.00 -21.37 -3.26
CA THR A 18 9.36 -22.63 -3.92
C THR A 18 9.89 -22.42 -5.32
N GLY A 19 9.31 -21.52 -6.11
CA GLY A 19 9.67 -21.27 -7.50
C GLY A 19 11.00 -20.56 -7.71
N LEU A 20 11.43 -19.69 -6.77
CA LEU A 20 12.69 -18.94 -6.83
C LEU A 20 13.70 -19.35 -5.74
N HIS A 21 13.41 -20.41 -4.97
CA HIS A 21 14.22 -20.81 -3.79
C HIS A 21 14.53 -19.60 -2.88
N ALA A 22 13.50 -18.77 -2.65
CA ALA A 22 13.64 -17.53 -1.93
C ALA A 22 13.72 -17.74 -0.40
N SER A 23 14.62 -17.01 0.26
CA SER A 23 14.67 -16.95 1.73
C SER A 23 13.47 -16.19 2.30
N PRO A 24 13.12 -16.35 3.59
CA PRO A 24 12.09 -15.56 4.24
C PRO A 24 12.30 -14.05 4.06
N ALA A 25 13.53 -13.53 4.28
CA ALA A 25 13.84 -12.12 4.05
C ALA A 25 13.61 -11.69 2.58
N ALA A 26 13.92 -12.54 1.60
CA ALA A 26 13.63 -12.22 0.21
C ALA A 26 12.12 -12.09 -0.06
N LEU A 27 11.27 -12.90 0.59
CA LEU A 27 9.81 -12.77 0.50
C LEU A 27 9.30 -11.49 1.16
N GLU A 28 9.87 -11.12 2.30
CA GLU A 28 9.56 -9.85 2.95
C GLU A 28 9.94 -8.67 2.06
N TRP A 29 11.11 -8.75 1.37
CA TRP A 29 11.50 -7.73 0.39
C TRP A 29 10.58 -7.65 -0.82
N VAL A 30 10.01 -8.76 -1.29
CA VAL A 30 8.99 -8.73 -2.37
C VAL A 30 7.80 -7.85 -2.01
N VAL A 31 7.38 -7.84 -0.74
CA VAL A 31 6.27 -7.00 -0.25
C VAL A 31 6.77 -5.60 0.11
N SER A 32 7.86 -5.52 0.87
CA SER A 32 8.36 -4.27 1.46
C SER A 32 8.97 -3.33 0.44
N ALA A 33 9.68 -3.84 -0.58
CA ALA A 33 10.24 -3.00 -1.63
C ALA A 33 9.16 -2.27 -2.44
N TYR A 34 8.05 -2.94 -2.72
CA TYR A 34 6.89 -2.31 -3.33
C TYR A 34 6.28 -1.23 -2.43
N ALA A 35 6.00 -1.57 -1.17
CA ALA A 35 5.37 -0.65 -0.22
C ALA A 35 6.24 0.58 0.05
N LEU A 36 7.55 0.39 0.22
CA LEU A 36 8.51 1.46 0.43
C LEU A 36 8.58 2.39 -0.79
N ALA A 37 8.81 1.83 -1.98
CA ALA A 37 8.90 2.60 -3.21
C ALA A 37 7.59 3.35 -3.53
N TYR A 38 6.43 2.70 -3.28
CA TYR A 38 5.12 3.31 -3.37
C TYR A 38 4.99 4.51 -2.43
N GLY A 39 5.28 4.32 -1.14
CA GLY A 39 5.16 5.38 -0.13
C GLY A 39 6.07 6.57 -0.40
N LEU A 40 7.34 6.32 -0.73
CA LEU A 40 8.33 7.36 -1.04
C LEU A 40 7.97 8.17 -2.29
N THR A 41 7.33 7.54 -3.27
CA THR A 41 6.96 8.20 -4.53
C THR A 41 5.66 8.99 -4.43
N LEU A 42 4.79 8.67 -3.48
CA LEU A 42 3.43 9.22 -3.38
C LEU A 42 3.41 10.74 -3.24
N ILE A 43 4.25 11.30 -2.37
CA ILE A 43 4.32 12.75 -2.11
C ILE A 43 4.92 13.49 -3.31
N PRO A 44 6.13 13.13 -3.82
CA PRO A 44 6.72 13.82 -4.96
C PRO A 44 5.86 13.70 -6.23
N ALA A 45 5.19 12.56 -6.44
CA ALA A 45 4.28 12.37 -7.56
C ALA A 45 3.04 13.26 -7.47
N GLY A 46 2.47 13.46 -6.28
CA GLY A 46 1.38 14.41 -6.06
C GLY A 46 1.78 15.82 -6.48
N ARG A 47 2.95 16.29 -6.04
CA ARG A 47 3.50 17.62 -6.41
C ARG A 47 3.81 17.74 -7.91
N ALA A 48 4.34 16.68 -8.50
CA ALA A 48 4.57 16.62 -9.95
C ALA A 48 3.24 16.69 -10.71
N GLY A 49 2.16 16.07 -10.21
CA GLY A 49 0.81 16.13 -10.74
C GLY A 49 0.25 17.56 -10.75
N ASP A 50 0.46 18.31 -9.67
CA ASP A 50 0.07 19.71 -9.59
C ASP A 50 0.81 20.57 -10.63
N ARG A 51 2.08 20.26 -10.93
CA ARG A 51 2.91 21.02 -11.86
C ARG A 51 2.70 20.64 -13.32
N PHE A 52 2.73 19.34 -13.62
CA PHE A 52 2.73 18.82 -15.00
C PHE A 52 1.34 18.33 -15.46
N GLY A 53 0.40 18.21 -14.52
CA GLY A 53 -0.95 17.71 -14.74
C GLY A 53 -1.11 16.26 -14.31
N HIS A 54 -2.29 15.92 -13.81
CA HIS A 54 -2.56 14.60 -13.20
C HIS A 54 -2.76 13.50 -14.25
N LYS A 55 -3.31 13.81 -15.43
CA LYS A 55 -3.52 12.85 -16.52
C LYS A 55 -2.21 12.23 -17.05
N PRO A 56 -1.19 13.03 -17.46
CA PRO A 56 0.06 12.44 -17.93
C PRO A 56 0.77 11.61 -16.85
N LEU A 57 0.76 12.07 -15.59
CA LEU A 57 1.34 11.28 -14.49
C LEU A 57 0.60 9.98 -14.26
N PHE A 58 -0.74 9.99 -14.31
CA PHE A 58 -1.52 8.77 -14.23
C PHE A 58 -1.11 7.76 -15.31
N LEU A 59 -1.02 8.20 -16.56
CA LEU A 59 -0.65 7.33 -17.68
C LEU A 59 0.80 6.80 -17.55
N ILE A 60 1.75 7.66 -17.21
CA ILE A 60 3.14 7.27 -16.98
C ILE A 60 3.24 6.26 -15.83
N GLY A 61 2.63 6.55 -14.68
CA GLY A 61 2.65 5.67 -13.53
C GLY A 61 2.00 4.31 -13.81
N LEU A 62 0.85 4.30 -14.50
CA LEU A 62 0.16 3.08 -14.89
C LEU A 62 0.99 2.26 -15.88
N THR A 63 1.69 2.91 -16.83
CA THR A 63 2.59 2.24 -17.76
C THR A 63 3.76 1.60 -17.04
N ILE A 64 4.45 2.35 -16.15
CA ILE A 64 5.55 1.82 -15.32
C ILE A 64 5.07 0.64 -14.49
N PHE A 65 3.93 0.77 -13.80
CA PHE A 65 3.35 -0.30 -13.01
C PHE A 65 3.09 -1.56 -13.82
N THR A 66 2.48 -1.41 -14.99
CA THR A 66 2.11 -2.53 -15.87
C THR A 66 3.34 -3.25 -16.41
N LEU A 67 4.35 -2.51 -16.89
CA LEU A 67 5.60 -3.08 -17.40
C LEU A 67 6.42 -3.74 -16.27
N ALA A 68 6.50 -3.10 -15.11
CA ALA A 68 7.18 -3.68 -13.96
C ALA A 68 6.47 -4.92 -13.43
N SER A 69 5.13 -4.97 -13.50
CA SER A 69 4.38 -6.19 -13.17
C SER A 69 4.71 -7.33 -14.13
N ALA A 70 4.83 -7.06 -15.43
CA ALA A 70 5.30 -8.04 -16.39
C ALA A 70 6.73 -8.51 -16.06
N ALA A 71 7.63 -7.59 -15.70
CA ALA A 71 8.98 -7.93 -15.25
C ALA A 71 8.99 -8.82 -13.99
N CYS A 72 8.10 -8.57 -13.02
CA CYS A 72 7.91 -9.46 -11.86
C CYS A 72 7.53 -10.87 -12.31
N GLY A 73 6.56 -11.00 -13.21
CA GLY A 73 6.11 -12.31 -13.71
C GLY A 73 7.17 -13.06 -14.53
N LEU A 74 8.11 -12.35 -15.16
CA LEU A 74 9.20 -12.91 -15.95
C LEU A 74 10.49 -13.12 -15.16
N SER A 75 10.57 -12.68 -13.91
CA SER A 75 11.79 -12.78 -13.09
C SER A 75 12.23 -14.23 -12.89
N GLN A 76 13.55 -14.43 -12.92
CA GLN A 76 14.19 -15.74 -12.75
C GLN A 76 14.98 -15.84 -11.44
N SER A 77 15.19 -14.72 -10.76
CA SER A 77 15.89 -14.64 -9.49
C SER A 77 15.16 -13.80 -8.46
N ARG A 78 15.46 -14.05 -7.18
CA ARG A 78 14.95 -13.25 -6.06
C ARG A 78 15.31 -11.76 -6.17
N GLY A 79 16.50 -11.44 -6.66
CA GLY A 79 16.92 -10.05 -6.85
C GLY A 79 16.13 -9.34 -7.95
N GLU A 80 15.86 -10.03 -9.06
CA GLU A 80 15.06 -9.47 -10.15
C GLU A 80 13.62 -9.14 -9.71
N ILE A 81 12.95 -10.07 -9.00
CA ILE A 81 11.58 -9.82 -8.56
C ILE A 81 11.53 -8.66 -7.54
N VAL A 82 12.50 -8.56 -6.62
CA VAL A 82 12.57 -7.44 -5.65
C VAL A 82 12.78 -6.11 -6.36
N ALA A 83 13.71 -6.05 -7.33
CA ALA A 83 13.95 -4.85 -8.12
C ALA A 83 12.71 -4.45 -8.94
N ALA A 84 12.08 -5.42 -9.60
CA ALA A 84 10.85 -5.18 -10.37
C ALA A 84 9.70 -4.71 -9.45
N ARG A 85 9.59 -5.24 -8.23
CA ARG A 85 8.62 -4.78 -7.21
C ARG A 85 8.87 -3.35 -6.78
N ALA A 86 10.13 -2.94 -6.60
CA ALA A 86 10.45 -1.54 -6.31
C ALA A 86 10.01 -0.62 -7.46
N ILE A 87 10.30 -0.98 -8.71
CA ILE A 87 9.86 -0.20 -9.89
C ILE A 87 8.33 -0.18 -10.01
N GLN A 88 7.67 -1.30 -9.73
CA GLN A 88 6.21 -1.40 -9.72
C GLN A 88 5.60 -0.49 -8.63
N GLY A 89 6.22 -0.43 -7.44
CA GLY A 89 5.85 0.50 -6.36
C GLY A 89 5.98 1.97 -6.78
N ILE A 90 7.07 2.34 -7.47
CA ILE A 90 7.22 3.68 -8.06
C ILE A 90 6.05 3.99 -9.00
N GLY A 91 5.72 3.08 -9.91
CA GLY A 91 4.60 3.24 -10.83
C GLY A 91 3.28 3.49 -10.09
N ALA A 92 2.99 2.69 -9.05
CA ALA A 92 1.81 2.84 -8.21
C ALA A 92 1.79 4.18 -7.47
N GLY A 93 2.91 4.60 -6.90
CA GLY A 93 3.08 5.87 -6.20
C GLY A 93 2.90 7.08 -7.11
N ILE A 94 3.17 6.94 -8.42
CA ILE A 94 2.94 8.00 -9.40
C ILE A 94 1.46 8.11 -9.77
N PHE A 95 0.76 7.02 -10.07
CA PHE A 95 -0.61 7.13 -10.57
C PHE A 95 -1.66 7.28 -9.47
N TYR A 96 -1.42 6.77 -8.26
CA TYR A 96 -2.44 6.77 -7.21
C TYR A 96 -2.87 8.17 -6.73
N PRO A 97 -1.96 9.14 -6.46
CA PRO A 97 -2.37 10.48 -6.07
C PRO A 97 -3.16 11.20 -7.17
N ALA A 98 -2.88 10.89 -8.45
CA ALA A 98 -3.57 11.48 -9.58
C ALA A 98 -5.06 11.13 -9.61
N ILE A 99 -5.47 9.97 -9.06
CA ILE A 99 -6.88 9.57 -8.97
C ILE A 99 -7.63 10.52 -8.04
N ALA A 100 -7.16 10.66 -6.80
CA ALA A 100 -7.79 11.52 -5.80
C ALA A 100 -7.82 13.00 -6.26
N ALA A 101 -6.72 13.48 -6.84
CA ALA A 101 -6.63 14.82 -7.37
C ALA A 101 -7.60 15.05 -8.55
N THR A 102 -7.72 14.09 -9.47
CA THR A 102 -8.67 14.17 -10.59
C THR A 102 -10.11 14.23 -10.07
N ILE A 103 -10.47 13.41 -9.07
CA ILE A 103 -11.80 13.46 -8.45
C ILE A 103 -12.04 14.87 -7.84
N GLN A 104 -11.09 15.38 -7.08
CA GLN A 104 -11.21 16.69 -6.42
C GLN A 104 -11.37 17.85 -7.42
N LEU A 105 -10.67 17.80 -8.54
CA LEU A 105 -10.68 18.86 -9.56
C LEU A 105 -11.85 18.76 -10.54
N SER A 106 -12.39 17.55 -10.75
CA SER A 106 -13.45 17.32 -11.75
C SER A 106 -14.86 17.34 -11.17
N PHE A 107 -15.01 17.10 -9.87
CA PHE A 107 -16.33 16.98 -9.21
C PHE A 107 -16.47 17.97 -8.07
N THR A 108 -17.70 18.46 -7.84
CA THR A 108 -18.05 19.38 -6.75
C THR A 108 -19.23 18.86 -5.93
N GLY A 109 -19.37 19.33 -4.69
CA GLY A 109 -20.52 19.03 -3.83
C GLY A 109 -20.79 17.51 -3.69
N SER A 110 -22.05 17.11 -3.87
CA SER A 110 -22.49 15.71 -3.70
C SER A 110 -21.90 14.75 -4.74
N GLN A 111 -21.57 15.25 -5.95
CA GLN A 111 -20.93 14.43 -6.98
C GLN A 111 -19.51 14.01 -6.56
N ARG A 112 -18.76 14.89 -5.88
CA ARG A 112 -17.44 14.58 -5.33
C ARG A 112 -17.54 13.49 -4.26
N SER A 113 -18.52 13.59 -3.35
CA SER A 113 -18.76 12.56 -2.34
C SER A 113 -19.05 11.20 -3.00
N LYS A 114 -19.94 11.16 -3.99
CA LYS A 114 -20.24 9.92 -4.74
C LYS A 114 -19.01 9.35 -5.45
N ALA A 115 -18.17 10.18 -6.04
CA ALA A 115 -16.95 9.73 -6.71
C ALA A 115 -15.93 9.12 -5.72
N PHE A 116 -15.76 9.73 -4.53
CA PHE A 116 -14.93 9.15 -3.47
C PHE A 116 -15.53 7.87 -2.88
N SER A 117 -16.86 7.80 -2.73
CA SER A 117 -17.52 6.56 -2.30
C SER A 117 -17.33 5.43 -3.32
N ALA A 118 -17.40 5.73 -4.62
CA ALA A 118 -17.10 4.76 -5.68
C ALA A 118 -15.62 4.32 -5.65
N LEU A 119 -14.69 5.24 -5.39
CA LEU A 119 -13.27 4.91 -5.18
C LEU A 119 -13.11 3.98 -3.97
N GLY A 120 -13.74 4.29 -2.84
CA GLY A 120 -13.72 3.45 -1.64
C GLY A 120 -14.30 2.05 -1.88
N ALA A 121 -15.42 1.95 -2.60
CA ALA A 121 -16.00 0.67 -3.00
C ALA A 121 -15.03 -0.13 -3.90
N THR A 122 -14.39 0.53 -4.87
CA THR A 122 -13.40 -0.11 -5.75
C THR A 122 -12.18 -0.62 -4.95
N ILE A 123 -11.74 0.13 -3.95
CA ILE A 123 -10.68 -0.28 -3.02
C ILE A 123 -11.10 -1.54 -2.26
N GLY A 124 -12.30 -1.52 -1.66
CA GLY A 124 -12.83 -2.67 -0.91
C GLY A 124 -12.97 -3.93 -1.77
N VAL A 125 -13.53 -3.80 -2.97
CA VAL A 125 -13.65 -4.90 -3.95
C VAL A 125 -12.26 -5.43 -4.35
N SER A 126 -11.29 -4.55 -4.59
CA SER A 126 -9.94 -4.95 -4.99
C SER A 126 -9.24 -5.74 -3.89
N ILE A 127 -9.37 -5.32 -2.63
CA ILE A 127 -8.81 -6.03 -1.48
C ILE A 127 -9.48 -7.40 -1.32
N ALA A 128 -10.79 -7.45 -1.53
CA ALA A 128 -11.58 -8.68 -1.43
C ALA A 128 -11.22 -9.71 -2.50
N LEU A 129 -11.11 -9.25 -3.73
CA LEU A 129 -10.87 -10.12 -4.88
C LEU A 129 -9.43 -10.62 -4.95
N GLY A 130 -8.45 -9.87 -4.38
CA GLY A 130 -7.05 -10.23 -4.47
C GLY A 130 -6.73 -11.66 -4.06
N PRO A 131 -7.03 -12.08 -2.83
CA PRO A 131 -6.75 -13.44 -2.38
C PRO A 131 -7.51 -14.52 -3.16
N VAL A 132 -8.75 -14.25 -3.54
CA VAL A 132 -9.57 -15.19 -4.32
C VAL A 132 -8.98 -15.38 -5.73
N LEU A 133 -8.69 -14.27 -6.42
CA LEU A 133 -8.08 -14.33 -7.75
C LEU A 133 -6.70 -14.95 -7.71
N GLY A 134 -5.89 -14.60 -6.69
CA GLY A 134 -4.57 -15.22 -6.50
C GLY A 134 -4.66 -16.72 -6.32
N GLY A 135 -5.57 -17.17 -5.47
CA GLY A 135 -5.82 -18.60 -5.26
C GLY A 135 -6.29 -19.32 -6.51
N LEU A 136 -7.22 -18.72 -7.27
CA LEU A 136 -7.72 -19.28 -8.55
C LEU A 136 -6.64 -19.35 -9.62
N ILE A 137 -5.84 -18.29 -9.76
CA ILE A 137 -4.73 -18.24 -10.73
C ILE A 137 -3.70 -19.33 -10.41
N ILE A 138 -3.30 -19.45 -9.15
CA ILE A 138 -2.32 -20.45 -8.72
C ILE A 138 -2.88 -21.86 -8.90
N ALA A 139 -4.14 -22.10 -8.55
CA ALA A 139 -4.78 -23.40 -8.74
C ALA A 139 -4.88 -23.80 -10.21
N GLY A 140 -5.16 -22.85 -11.11
CA GLY A 140 -5.29 -23.12 -12.55
C GLY A 140 -3.97 -23.22 -13.29
N ALA A 141 -2.96 -22.41 -12.93
CA ALA A 141 -1.67 -22.37 -13.61
C ALA A 141 -0.59 -23.30 -12.98
N GLY A 142 -0.95 -23.98 -11.87
CA GLY A 142 -0.07 -24.90 -11.15
C GLY A 142 0.85 -24.21 -10.14
N THR A 143 1.28 -24.98 -9.14
CA THR A 143 2.04 -24.46 -7.98
C THR A 143 3.45 -23.95 -8.32
N HIS A 144 4.07 -24.40 -9.42
CA HIS A 144 5.42 -23.97 -9.80
C HIS A 144 5.45 -22.63 -10.57
N ALA A 145 4.51 -22.40 -11.49
CA ALA A 145 4.50 -21.23 -12.37
C ALA A 145 3.33 -20.28 -12.08
N GLY A 146 2.36 -20.66 -11.27
CA GLY A 146 1.13 -19.92 -11.01
C GLY A 146 1.37 -18.53 -10.44
N TRP A 147 2.41 -18.35 -9.61
CA TRP A 147 2.77 -17.04 -9.07
C TRP A 147 3.15 -16.03 -10.15
N ARG A 148 3.70 -16.47 -11.29
CA ARG A 148 4.03 -15.58 -12.41
C ARG A 148 2.78 -14.94 -13.00
N TRP A 149 1.71 -15.71 -13.14
CA TRP A 149 0.43 -15.23 -13.65
C TRP A 149 -0.27 -14.25 -12.74
N VAL A 150 0.02 -14.30 -11.42
CA VAL A 150 -0.44 -13.31 -10.46
C VAL A 150 0.04 -11.89 -10.83
N PHE A 151 1.25 -11.79 -11.36
CA PHE A 151 1.78 -10.51 -11.85
C PHE A 151 1.34 -10.23 -13.29
N LEU A 152 1.35 -11.24 -14.17
CA LEU A 152 1.00 -11.07 -15.58
C LEU A 152 -0.46 -10.68 -15.80
N VAL A 153 -1.37 -10.97 -14.87
CA VAL A 153 -2.77 -10.52 -14.94
C VAL A 153 -2.87 -9.00 -15.01
N ASN A 154 -1.97 -8.29 -14.33
CA ASN A 154 -1.91 -6.83 -14.38
C ASN A 154 -1.56 -6.28 -15.76
N LEU A 155 -0.88 -7.04 -16.59
CA LEU A 155 -0.58 -6.66 -17.98
C LEU A 155 -1.86 -6.52 -18.82
N PHE A 156 -2.78 -7.49 -18.69
CA PHE A 156 -4.07 -7.43 -19.39
C PHE A 156 -4.95 -6.28 -18.88
N ILE A 157 -5.00 -6.10 -17.56
CA ILE A 157 -5.77 -5.00 -16.95
C ILE A 157 -5.17 -3.65 -17.36
N GLY A 158 -3.84 -3.51 -17.35
CA GLY A 158 -3.14 -2.29 -17.74
C GLY A 158 -3.30 -1.99 -19.23
N ALA A 159 -3.21 -3.00 -20.09
CA ALA A 159 -3.43 -2.85 -21.52
C ALA A 159 -4.82 -2.35 -21.88
N ALA A 160 -5.84 -2.75 -21.11
CA ALA A 160 -7.20 -2.23 -21.26
C ALA A 160 -7.38 -0.85 -20.59
N ALA A 161 -6.78 -0.64 -19.41
CA ALA A 161 -6.96 0.59 -18.64
C ALA A 161 -6.22 1.79 -19.25
N LEU A 162 -5.05 1.60 -19.86
CA LEU A 162 -4.26 2.67 -20.45
C LEU A 162 -4.99 3.44 -21.57
N PRO A 163 -5.53 2.78 -22.64
CA PRO A 163 -6.26 3.49 -23.68
C PRO A 163 -7.55 4.12 -23.14
N LEU A 164 -8.27 3.41 -22.24
CA LEU A 164 -9.48 3.93 -21.62
C LEU A 164 -9.19 5.21 -20.81
N ALA A 165 -8.12 5.22 -20.02
CA ALA A 165 -7.69 6.37 -19.25
C ALA A 165 -7.20 7.50 -20.15
N ALA A 166 -6.45 7.19 -21.21
CA ALA A 166 -6.00 8.17 -22.19
C ALA A 166 -7.17 8.87 -22.87
N TRP A 167 -8.26 8.17 -23.11
CA TRP A 167 -9.47 8.72 -23.72
C TRP A 167 -10.33 9.50 -22.72
N GLN A 168 -10.67 8.89 -21.56
CA GLN A 168 -11.69 9.44 -20.66
C GLN A 168 -11.18 10.43 -19.63
N LEU A 169 -9.89 10.34 -19.20
CA LEU A 169 -9.41 11.22 -18.15
C LEU A 169 -9.35 12.67 -18.62
N PRO A 170 -9.93 13.62 -17.86
CA PRO A 170 -9.82 15.04 -18.16
C PRO A 170 -8.39 15.54 -17.95
N ARG A 171 -8.02 16.61 -18.68
CA ARG A 171 -6.75 17.30 -18.49
C ARG A 171 -6.83 18.25 -17.29
N ALA A 172 -7.04 17.68 -16.10
CA ALA A 172 -7.10 18.46 -14.88
C ALA A 172 -5.69 18.94 -14.47
N ARG A 173 -5.56 20.23 -14.20
CA ARG A 173 -4.33 20.86 -13.68
C ARG A 173 -4.67 21.66 -12.42
N SER A 174 -3.85 21.53 -11.40
CA SER A 174 -3.90 22.43 -10.25
C SER A 174 -3.33 23.80 -10.63
N ARG A 175 -3.90 24.86 -10.05
CA ARG A 175 -3.34 26.23 -10.18
C ARG A 175 -2.21 26.48 -9.19
N ILE A 176 -2.02 25.59 -8.22
CA ILE A 176 -1.04 25.75 -7.14
C ILE A 176 0.25 25.04 -7.55
N ARG A 177 1.32 25.81 -7.74
CA ARG A 177 2.67 25.27 -7.97
C ARG A 177 3.34 25.07 -6.62
N ARG A 178 3.47 23.83 -6.17
CA ARG A 178 4.24 23.47 -4.97
C ARG A 178 5.71 23.27 -5.33
N GLN A 179 6.60 23.63 -4.42
CA GLN A 179 8.04 23.41 -4.58
C GLN A 179 8.37 21.95 -4.28
N PHE A 180 9.38 21.43 -4.96
CA PHE A 180 9.92 20.09 -4.71
C PHE A 180 10.98 20.17 -3.62
N ASP A 181 10.89 19.33 -2.60
CA ASP A 181 11.84 19.25 -1.50
C ASP A 181 12.66 17.95 -1.62
N PRO A 182 13.81 17.99 -2.31
CA PRO A 182 14.65 16.81 -2.51
C PRO A 182 15.35 16.38 -1.23
N LEU A 183 15.73 17.32 -0.34
CA LEU A 183 16.44 17.00 0.87
C LEU A 183 15.52 16.31 1.89
N GLY A 184 14.30 16.82 2.08
CA GLY A 184 13.31 16.15 2.91
C GLY A 184 13.00 14.75 2.41
N LEU A 185 12.86 14.56 1.08
CA LEU A 185 12.66 13.24 0.48
C LEU A 185 13.85 12.29 0.72
N CYS A 186 15.09 12.77 0.57
CA CYS A 186 16.28 11.96 0.85
C CYS A 186 16.36 11.55 2.31
N LEU A 187 16.10 12.47 3.25
CA LEU A 187 16.11 12.18 4.69
C LEU A 187 15.00 11.19 5.08
N LEU A 188 13.80 11.37 4.54
CA LEU A 188 12.68 10.42 4.74
C LEU A 188 13.04 9.03 4.20
N SER A 189 13.59 8.97 2.99
CA SER A 189 14.00 7.71 2.35
C SER A 189 15.10 7.02 3.15
N ALA A 190 16.11 7.76 3.56
CA ALA A 190 17.19 7.23 4.38
C ALA A 190 16.69 6.70 5.72
N GLY A 191 15.83 7.46 6.42
CA GLY A 191 15.24 7.03 7.68
C GLY A 191 14.42 5.74 7.56
N LEU A 192 13.58 5.64 6.53
CA LEU A 192 12.78 4.44 6.28
C LEU A 192 13.63 3.23 5.87
N LEU A 193 14.65 3.42 5.04
CA LEU A 193 15.58 2.35 4.66
C LEU A 193 16.41 1.86 5.87
N LEU A 194 16.95 2.79 6.67
CA LEU A 194 17.70 2.46 7.88
C LEU A 194 16.84 1.75 8.95
N MET A 195 15.53 1.94 8.92
CA MET A 195 14.59 1.19 9.76
C MET A 195 14.26 -0.18 9.15
N LEU A 196 13.97 -0.23 7.86
CA LEU A 196 13.42 -1.42 7.21
C LEU A 196 14.49 -2.51 7.02
N ILE A 197 15.70 -2.14 6.58
CA ILE A 197 16.78 -3.11 6.31
C ILE A 197 17.08 -4.00 7.53
N PRO A 198 17.35 -3.45 8.73
CA PRO A 198 17.61 -4.31 9.89
C PRO A 198 16.39 -5.09 10.36
N LEU A 199 15.16 -4.61 10.14
CA LEU A 199 13.95 -5.36 10.48
C LEU A 199 13.75 -6.58 9.58
N VAL A 200 14.12 -6.49 8.30
CA VAL A 200 13.96 -7.58 7.33
C VAL A 200 15.13 -8.58 7.39
N GLU A 201 16.37 -8.08 7.47
CA GLU A 201 17.58 -8.92 7.40
C GLU A 201 18.10 -9.35 8.78
N GLY A 202 17.73 -8.62 9.84
CA GLY A 202 18.33 -8.76 11.16
C GLY A 202 18.12 -10.14 11.78
N GLU A 203 16.94 -10.74 11.63
CA GLU A 203 16.63 -12.07 12.17
C GLU A 203 17.54 -13.12 11.54
N GLN A 204 17.68 -13.14 10.21
CA GLN A 204 18.53 -14.09 9.50
C GLN A 204 20.02 -13.88 9.80
N ALA A 205 20.43 -12.64 10.03
CA ALA A 205 21.82 -12.28 10.36
C ALA A 205 22.15 -12.47 11.86
N GLY A 206 21.18 -12.80 12.72
CA GLY A 206 21.38 -12.94 14.17
C GLY A 206 21.59 -11.62 14.91
N TRP A 207 21.01 -10.54 14.42
CA TRP A 207 21.04 -9.18 14.99
C TRP A 207 22.46 -8.63 15.22
N PRO A 208 23.32 -8.57 14.20
CA PRO A 208 24.67 -8.05 14.33
C PRO A 208 24.67 -6.55 14.66
N ALA A 209 25.84 -6.04 15.10
CA ALA A 209 25.99 -4.64 15.54
C ALA A 209 25.57 -3.60 14.49
N TRP A 210 25.67 -3.91 13.19
CA TRP A 210 25.22 -2.99 12.13
C TRP A 210 23.70 -2.74 12.18
N CYS A 211 22.88 -3.70 12.64
CA CYS A 211 21.43 -3.49 12.80
C CYS A 211 21.14 -2.35 13.80
N TYR A 212 21.84 -2.35 14.92
CA TYR A 212 21.71 -1.30 15.93
C TYR A 212 22.25 0.04 15.43
N ALA A 213 23.33 0.01 14.66
CA ALA A 213 23.85 1.21 14.00
C ALA A 213 22.83 1.80 13.00
N CYS A 214 22.14 0.95 12.25
CA CYS A 214 21.06 1.38 11.35
C CYS A 214 19.89 2.01 12.14
N PHE A 215 19.46 1.42 13.26
CA PHE A 215 18.42 2.04 14.09
C PHE A 215 18.86 3.39 14.66
N GLY A 216 20.14 3.52 15.10
CA GLY A 216 20.70 4.80 15.51
C GLY A 216 20.69 5.82 14.37
N GLY A 217 21.13 5.41 13.18
CA GLY A 217 21.07 6.23 11.97
C GLY A 217 19.64 6.63 11.57
N CYS A 218 18.67 5.74 11.74
CA CYS A 218 17.25 6.02 11.53
C CYS A 218 16.76 7.17 12.42
N VAL A 219 17.07 7.11 13.72
CA VAL A 219 16.73 8.18 14.68
C VAL A 219 17.34 9.50 14.26
N VAL A 220 18.62 9.49 13.87
CA VAL A 220 19.32 10.69 13.38
C VAL A 220 18.68 11.23 12.11
N ALA A 221 18.36 10.36 11.13
CA ALA A 221 17.73 10.77 9.87
C ALA A 221 16.36 11.41 10.10
N PHE A 222 15.53 10.84 10.97
CA PHE A 222 14.22 11.44 11.29
C PHE A 222 14.34 12.72 12.14
N ALA A 223 15.34 12.83 13.02
CA ALA A 223 15.60 14.07 13.75
C ALA A 223 16.05 15.19 12.81
N LEU A 224 16.94 14.87 11.84
CA LEU A 224 17.35 15.81 10.79
C LEU A 224 16.18 16.19 9.88
N LEU A 225 15.32 15.22 9.52
CA LEU A 225 14.10 15.49 8.76
C LEU A 225 13.21 16.47 9.52
N ALA A 226 12.92 16.20 10.79
CA ALA A 226 12.07 17.08 11.61
C ALA A 226 12.65 18.49 11.72
N TRP A 227 13.96 18.60 11.94
CA TRP A 227 14.63 19.88 11.96
C TRP A 227 14.54 20.62 10.62
N TRP A 228 14.77 19.90 9.50
CA TRP A 228 14.67 20.44 8.15
C TRP A 228 13.26 20.95 7.84
N GLU A 229 12.22 20.16 8.11
CA GLU A 229 10.81 20.49 7.86
C GLU A 229 10.40 21.75 8.65
N VAL A 230 10.79 21.87 9.93
CA VAL A 230 10.54 23.07 10.74
C VAL A 230 11.25 24.28 10.14
N ARG A 231 12.51 24.10 9.68
CA ARG A 231 13.28 25.18 9.08
C ARG A 231 12.70 25.61 7.73
N ALA A 232 12.27 24.66 6.89
CA ALA A 232 11.64 24.93 5.60
C ALA A 232 10.31 25.68 5.79
N GLU A 233 9.47 25.25 6.72
CA GLU A 233 8.20 25.94 7.03
C GLU A 233 8.44 27.39 7.51
N ARG A 234 9.44 27.62 8.39
CA ARG A 234 9.80 28.97 8.86
C ARG A 234 10.32 29.89 7.76
N ARG A 235 10.90 29.33 6.69
CA ARG A 235 11.36 30.07 5.51
C ARG A 235 10.27 30.33 4.49
N GLY A 236 9.04 29.83 4.72
CA GLY A 236 7.93 29.91 3.78
C GLY A 236 8.08 28.99 2.56
N GLU A 237 8.98 28.01 2.65
CA GLU A 237 9.12 26.93 1.67
C GLU A 237 7.97 25.90 1.87
N ASP A 238 7.77 25.01 0.88
CA ASP A 238 6.76 23.94 0.99
C ASP A 238 7.41 22.62 1.49
N PRO A 239 7.46 22.35 2.80
CA PRO A 239 8.03 21.12 3.37
C PRO A 239 7.20 19.89 2.94
N LEU A 240 7.76 18.67 3.03
CA LEU A 240 7.04 17.43 2.72
C LEU A 240 5.86 17.23 3.67
N LEU A 241 6.12 17.39 4.95
CA LEU A 241 5.16 17.29 6.03
C LEU A 241 5.16 18.61 6.80
N LYS A 242 4.10 19.39 6.72
CA LYS A 242 4.01 20.64 7.47
C LYS A 242 3.98 20.37 8.97
N PRO A 243 5.01 20.78 9.75
CA PRO A 243 5.03 20.62 11.19
C PRO A 243 3.82 21.23 11.88
N SER A 244 3.30 22.34 11.37
CA SER A 244 2.07 22.98 11.85
C SER A 244 0.83 22.08 11.77
N LEU A 245 0.75 21.18 10.78
CA LEU A 245 -0.33 20.19 10.69
C LEU A 245 -0.13 19.07 11.72
N LEU A 246 1.11 18.61 11.91
CA LEU A 246 1.45 17.60 12.92
C LEU A 246 1.21 18.12 14.35
N ALA A 247 1.32 19.42 14.57
CA ALA A 247 1.00 20.06 15.86
C ALA A 247 -0.52 20.07 16.17
N GLN A 248 -1.38 19.82 15.17
CA GLN A 248 -2.83 19.74 15.40
C GLN A 248 -3.21 18.36 15.96
N PRO A 249 -3.78 18.25 17.18
CA PRO A 249 -4.06 16.96 17.82
C PRO A 249 -4.98 16.05 17.00
N SER A 250 -5.96 16.63 16.30
CA SER A 250 -6.90 15.88 15.46
C SER A 250 -6.22 15.25 14.23
N PHE A 251 -5.25 15.95 13.63
CA PHE A 251 -4.48 15.42 12.51
C PHE A 251 -3.52 14.32 12.97
N SER A 252 -2.76 14.58 14.03
CA SER A 252 -1.78 13.62 14.55
C SER A 252 -2.43 12.35 15.07
N ALA A 253 -3.55 12.47 15.81
CA ALA A 253 -4.32 11.32 16.25
C ALA A 253 -4.84 10.49 15.06
N GLY A 254 -5.35 11.16 14.01
CA GLY A 254 -5.79 10.49 12.79
C GLY A 254 -4.65 9.78 12.06
N ALA A 255 -3.47 10.41 11.96
CA ALA A 255 -2.30 9.83 11.34
C ALA A 255 -1.78 8.61 12.12
N ILE A 256 -1.66 8.72 13.44
CA ILE A 256 -1.26 7.59 14.31
C ILE A 256 -2.26 6.44 14.19
N PHE A 257 -3.56 6.75 14.25
CA PHE A 257 -4.61 5.74 14.08
C PHE A 257 -4.48 5.03 12.73
N ALA A 258 -4.27 5.78 11.64
CA ALA A 258 -4.08 5.19 10.31
C ALA A 258 -2.86 4.25 10.25
N VAL A 259 -1.72 4.65 10.83
CA VAL A 259 -0.51 3.83 10.88
C VAL A 259 -0.78 2.52 11.64
N VAL A 260 -1.35 2.60 12.85
CA VAL A 260 -1.64 1.43 13.68
C VAL A 260 -2.67 0.52 12.99
N TYR A 261 -3.71 1.10 12.41
CA TYR A 261 -4.75 0.35 11.69
C TYR A 261 -4.17 -0.41 10.49
N PHE A 262 -3.42 0.27 9.61
CA PHE A 262 -2.86 -0.38 8.42
C PHE A 262 -1.74 -1.38 8.76
N ALA A 263 -0.95 -1.13 9.79
CA ALA A 263 0.04 -2.08 10.28
C ALA A 263 -0.63 -3.37 10.77
N GLY A 264 -1.65 -3.27 11.63
CA GLY A 264 -2.42 -4.42 12.10
C GLY A 264 -3.15 -5.13 10.96
N PHE A 265 -3.78 -4.38 10.07
CA PHE A 265 -4.48 -4.90 8.90
C PHE A 265 -3.56 -5.76 8.01
N THR A 266 -2.42 -5.20 7.61
CA THR A 266 -1.46 -5.90 6.74
C THR A 266 -0.87 -7.13 7.43
N SER A 267 -0.54 -7.03 8.73
CA SER A 267 -0.01 -8.12 9.53
C SER A 267 -0.99 -9.30 9.63
N VAL A 268 -2.28 -9.04 9.84
CA VAL A 268 -3.30 -10.10 9.91
C VAL A 268 -3.39 -10.87 8.59
N PHE A 269 -3.42 -10.19 7.46
CA PHE A 269 -3.48 -10.86 6.14
C PHE A 269 -2.23 -11.68 5.85
N PHE A 270 -1.07 -11.15 6.18
CA PHE A 270 0.21 -11.85 6.04
C PHE A 270 0.22 -13.12 6.90
N THR A 271 -0.12 -12.99 8.18
CA THR A 271 -0.15 -14.11 9.14
C THR A 271 -1.16 -15.20 8.74
N ILE A 272 -2.37 -14.81 8.31
CA ILE A 272 -3.38 -15.76 7.81
C ILE A 272 -2.83 -16.53 6.62
N SER A 273 -2.17 -15.84 5.68
CA SER A 273 -1.63 -16.49 4.48
C SER A 273 -0.60 -17.57 4.82
N ILE A 274 0.34 -17.26 5.70
CA ILE A 274 1.38 -18.22 6.15
C ILE A 274 0.76 -19.36 6.97
N LEU A 275 -0.09 -19.02 7.96
CA LEU A 275 -0.71 -20.02 8.82
C LEU A 275 -1.53 -21.05 8.02
N TRP A 276 -2.33 -20.60 7.04
CA TRP A 276 -3.17 -21.50 6.27
C TRP A 276 -2.38 -22.33 5.26
N GLN A 277 -1.39 -21.76 4.60
CA GLN A 277 -0.62 -22.48 3.57
C GLN A 277 0.52 -23.30 4.15
N GLU A 278 1.34 -22.74 5.04
CA GLU A 278 2.49 -23.44 5.62
C GLU A 278 2.11 -24.21 6.92
N GLY A 279 1.33 -23.58 7.81
CA GLY A 279 0.96 -24.20 9.09
C GLY A 279 -0.10 -25.29 8.98
N LEU A 280 -1.14 -25.07 8.17
CA LEU A 280 -2.27 -26.00 8.01
C LEU A 280 -2.22 -26.77 6.68
N ALA A 281 -1.19 -26.58 5.85
CA ALA A 281 -1.01 -27.21 4.53
C ALA A 281 -2.26 -27.10 3.63
N ARG A 282 -3.00 -25.97 3.72
CA ARG A 282 -4.18 -25.70 2.91
C ARG A 282 -3.79 -25.03 1.60
N SER A 283 -4.61 -25.21 0.57
CA SER A 283 -4.37 -24.59 -0.73
C SER A 283 -4.49 -23.05 -0.68
N ALA A 284 -3.81 -22.38 -1.61
CA ALA A 284 -3.91 -20.93 -1.79
C ALA A 284 -5.36 -20.47 -2.03
N LEU A 285 -6.18 -21.29 -2.70
CA LEU A 285 -7.60 -21.01 -2.91
C LEU A 285 -8.37 -20.98 -1.58
N MET A 286 -8.14 -21.96 -0.69
CA MET A 286 -8.76 -21.98 0.65
C MET A 286 -8.34 -20.77 1.47
N THR A 287 -7.08 -20.36 1.40
CA THR A 287 -6.59 -19.14 2.04
C THR A 287 -7.33 -17.90 1.54
N GLY A 288 -7.54 -17.81 0.23
CA GLY A 288 -8.33 -16.73 -0.38
C GLY A 288 -9.78 -16.72 0.13
N LEU A 289 -10.42 -17.88 0.17
CA LEU A 289 -11.83 -18.02 0.60
C LEU A 289 -12.06 -17.63 2.07
N VAL A 290 -11.10 -17.90 2.95
CA VAL A 290 -11.18 -17.50 4.37
C VAL A 290 -11.23 -15.99 4.55
N VAL A 291 -10.66 -15.23 3.63
CA VAL A 291 -10.67 -13.76 3.66
C VAL A 291 -11.96 -13.16 3.09
N VAL A 292 -12.76 -13.91 2.33
CA VAL A 292 -14.00 -13.42 1.70
C VAL A 292 -15.00 -12.83 2.69
N PRO A 293 -15.30 -13.43 3.86
CA PRO A 293 -16.22 -12.83 4.83
C PRO A 293 -15.78 -11.45 5.32
N PHE A 294 -14.47 -11.27 5.54
CA PHE A 294 -13.90 -9.97 5.90
C PHE A 294 -14.13 -8.94 4.79
N SER A 295 -13.91 -9.33 3.56
CA SER A 295 -14.07 -8.49 2.39
C SER A 295 -15.52 -8.08 2.18
N PHE A 296 -16.45 -9.01 2.38
CA PHE A 296 -17.89 -8.74 2.35
C PHE A 296 -18.30 -7.76 3.45
N GLY A 297 -17.79 -7.95 4.67
CA GLY A 297 -17.98 -7.02 5.78
C GLY A 297 -17.47 -5.62 5.46
N SER A 298 -16.32 -5.50 4.78
CA SER A 298 -15.77 -4.20 4.34
C SER A 298 -16.66 -3.51 3.30
N LEU A 299 -17.24 -4.24 2.36
CA LEU A 299 -18.19 -3.70 1.37
C LEU A 299 -19.46 -3.18 2.04
N VAL A 300 -20.04 -3.96 2.95
CA VAL A 300 -21.24 -3.57 3.72
C VAL A 300 -20.91 -2.32 4.57
N SER A 301 -19.77 -2.32 5.24
CA SER A 301 -19.30 -1.17 6.04
C SER A 301 -19.14 0.08 5.18
N ALA A 302 -18.53 -0.03 3.99
CA ALA A 302 -18.37 1.09 3.07
C ALA A 302 -19.71 1.67 2.61
N ALA A 303 -20.72 0.81 2.34
CA ALA A 303 -22.04 1.25 1.93
C ALA A 303 -22.84 1.98 3.03
N ILE A 304 -22.56 1.66 4.31
CA ILE A 304 -23.26 2.20 5.48
C ILE A 304 -22.52 3.39 6.07
N SER A 305 -21.20 3.48 5.87
CA SER A 305 -20.29 4.42 6.55
C SER A 305 -20.71 5.89 6.38
N ASP A 306 -21.15 6.29 5.18
CA ASP A 306 -21.59 7.67 4.93
C ASP A 306 -22.79 8.06 5.77
N LYS A 307 -23.81 7.17 5.87
CA LYS A 307 -25.00 7.39 6.67
C LYS A 307 -24.70 7.37 8.16
N LEU A 308 -23.81 6.47 8.58
CA LEU A 308 -23.43 6.33 9.98
C LEU A 308 -22.56 7.49 10.45
N SER A 309 -21.59 7.92 9.64
CA SER A 309 -20.74 9.07 9.92
C SER A 309 -21.53 10.39 9.97
N ALA A 310 -22.54 10.55 9.12
CA ALA A 310 -23.42 11.71 9.13
C ALA A 310 -24.27 11.81 10.42
N ARG A 311 -24.64 10.65 11.03
CA ARG A 311 -25.45 10.62 12.25
C ARG A 311 -24.64 10.61 13.54
N MET A 312 -23.52 9.89 13.57
CA MET A 312 -22.75 9.62 14.79
C MET A 312 -21.40 10.36 14.83
N GLY A 313 -20.96 10.98 13.73
CA GLY A 313 -19.67 11.65 13.64
C GLY A 313 -18.52 10.73 14.11
N ARG A 314 -17.63 11.26 14.95
CA ARG A 314 -16.47 10.50 15.49
C ARG A 314 -16.84 9.31 16.40
N MET A 315 -18.09 9.26 16.90
CA MET A 315 -18.54 8.13 17.73
C MET A 315 -18.56 6.80 16.97
N VAL A 316 -18.62 6.82 15.63
CA VAL A 316 -18.51 5.61 14.79
C VAL A 316 -17.19 4.87 15.05
N LEU A 317 -16.09 5.60 15.16
CA LEU A 317 -14.76 5.00 15.44
C LEU A 317 -14.70 4.41 16.86
N VAL A 318 -15.28 5.11 17.83
CA VAL A 318 -15.32 4.66 19.23
C VAL A 318 -16.18 3.39 19.37
N THR A 319 -17.35 3.37 18.73
CA THR A 319 -18.24 2.19 18.76
C THR A 319 -17.62 1.00 18.02
N ALA A 320 -16.95 1.23 16.89
CA ALA A 320 -16.22 0.18 16.16
C ALA A 320 -15.07 -0.40 17.00
N ALA A 321 -14.29 0.44 17.68
CA ALA A 321 -13.23 0.00 18.58
C ALA A 321 -13.76 -0.82 19.76
N ARG A 322 -14.83 -0.36 20.40
CA ARG A 322 -15.49 -1.10 21.50
C ARG A 322 -16.09 -2.43 21.04
N TRP A 323 -16.67 -2.46 19.84
CA TRP A 323 -17.20 -3.71 19.27
C TRP A 323 -16.09 -4.71 18.99
N TRP A 324 -14.92 -4.25 18.53
CA TRP A 324 -13.72 -5.07 18.38
C TRP A 324 -13.24 -5.62 19.71
N GLU A 325 -13.25 -4.84 20.77
CA GLU A 325 -12.87 -5.28 22.12
C GLU A 325 -13.88 -6.29 22.70
N SER A 326 -15.18 -6.07 22.52
CA SER A 326 -16.25 -6.92 23.04
C SER A 326 -16.55 -8.13 22.18
N GLY A 327 -16.30 -8.05 20.88
CA GLY A 327 -16.58 -9.12 19.90
C GLY A 327 -15.48 -10.18 19.77
N SER A 328 -14.48 -10.20 20.66
CA SER A 328 -13.46 -11.26 20.70
C SER A 328 -13.85 -12.37 21.71
N PRO A 329 -14.81 -13.26 21.40
CA PRO A 329 -15.13 -14.42 22.26
C PRO A 329 -13.97 -15.43 22.33
N TRP A 330 -12.92 -15.19 21.57
CA TRP A 330 -11.72 -16.02 21.50
C TRP A 330 -10.70 -15.78 22.64
N ARG A 331 -10.85 -14.72 23.42
CA ARG A 331 -9.94 -14.40 24.55
C ARG A 331 -10.01 -15.38 25.72
N LEU A 332 -11.07 -16.19 25.83
CA LEU A 332 -11.30 -17.00 27.03
C LEU A 332 -11.17 -18.53 26.84
N ARG A 333 -10.82 -19.03 25.66
CA ARG A 333 -10.77 -20.50 25.42
C ARG A 333 -9.39 -21.10 25.14
N TRP A 334 -8.33 -20.29 25.08
CA TRP A 334 -6.98 -20.82 24.79
C TRP A 334 -5.99 -20.71 25.95
N PHE A 335 -6.43 -20.23 27.12
CA PHE A 335 -5.60 -20.14 28.34
C PHE A 335 -6.21 -20.88 29.55
N THR A 336 -7.18 -21.74 29.37
CA THR A 336 -7.59 -22.80 30.29
C THR A 336 -7.42 -24.15 29.57
#